data_22becb3f8e805fa351155726f885100c
#
_entry.id   22becb3f8e805fa351155726f885100c
#
_cell.length_a   1.000
_cell.length_b   1.000
_cell.length_c   1.000
_cell.angle_alpha   90.00
_cell.angle_beta   90.00
_cell.angle_gamma   90.00
#
_symmetry.space_group_name_H-M   'P 1'
#
loop_
_entity.id
_entity.type
_entity.pdbx_description
1 polymer ?
#
loop_
_entity_poly.entity_id
_entity_poly.type
_entity_poly.pdbx_seq_one_letter_code
_entity_poly.pdbx_strand_id
1 'polypeptide(L)'
;MEELLERLVIAVEQQNSAFPWDSVISILALIASWVTIFFLLKERSEKNRPYMQISFELVRSTLACIVLRNVGTVPLEVISLTFNETFTKQLQTKTQERLKKKESTSIVIFPNQKWVISFDTNVFNIINDFEEKTVRIGYEYCKYGKNKSYIEKIAIDFSEYSGFLNYISEVDEFKNSVDNLRKSMENIDKDIKKLSVRIEDGENYG
;
A
#
# COMPACT_ATOMS: atom_id res chain seq x y z
N MET A 1 -6.61 78.74 -18.61
CA MET A 1 -6.84 77.51 -17.84
C MET A 1 -6.74 76.25 -18.73
N GLU A 2 -7.30 76.31 -19.92
CA GLU A 2 -7.21 75.22 -20.90
C GLU A 2 -5.75 74.88 -21.34
N GLU A 3 -4.94 75.91 -21.59
CA GLU A 3 -3.54 75.73 -21.99
C GLU A 3 -2.67 75.09 -20.86
N LEU A 4 -2.99 75.32 -19.63
CA LEU A 4 -2.32 74.68 -18.48
C LEU A 4 -2.75 73.20 -18.32
N LEU A 5 -4.00 72.87 -18.64
CA LEU A 5 -4.50 71.52 -18.63
C LEU A 5 -3.91 70.68 -19.77
N GLU A 6 -3.81 71.27 -20.99
CA GLU A 6 -3.13 70.60 -22.13
C GLU A 6 -1.66 70.29 -21.80
N ARG A 7 -0.94 71.28 -21.24
CA ARG A 7 0.47 71.07 -20.87
C ARG A 7 0.64 70.00 -19.77
N LEU A 8 -0.30 69.90 -18.83
CA LEU A 8 -0.32 68.89 -17.79
C LEU A 8 -0.60 67.49 -18.41
N VAL A 9 -1.54 67.37 -19.31
CA VAL A 9 -1.84 66.13 -20.02
C VAL A 9 -0.64 65.67 -20.84
N ILE A 10 -0.01 66.57 -21.59
CA ILE A 10 1.20 66.25 -22.40
C ILE A 10 2.36 65.86 -21.45
N ALA A 11 2.53 66.51 -20.31
CA ALA A 11 3.59 66.14 -19.36
C ALA A 11 3.36 64.79 -18.71
N VAL A 12 2.11 64.43 -18.39
CA VAL A 12 1.72 63.11 -17.83
C VAL A 12 1.86 62.04 -18.90
N GLU A 13 1.49 62.29 -20.15
CA GLU A 13 1.69 61.36 -21.24
C GLU A 13 3.18 61.13 -21.56
N GLN A 14 4.01 62.19 -21.53
CA GLN A 14 5.45 62.07 -21.69
C GLN A 14 6.12 61.36 -20.51
N GLN A 15 5.64 61.51 -19.29
CA GLN A 15 6.16 60.84 -18.11
C GLN A 15 5.78 59.35 -18.13
N ASN A 16 4.61 58.98 -18.65
CA ASN A 16 4.20 57.61 -18.87
C ASN A 16 4.98 56.93 -20.01
N SER A 17 5.47 57.70 -21.00
CA SER A 17 6.28 57.14 -22.10
C SER A 17 7.75 56.91 -21.72
N ALA A 18 8.23 57.44 -20.59
CA ALA A 18 9.63 57.32 -20.19
C ALA A 18 10.01 55.96 -19.62
N PHE A 19 9.05 55.19 -19.11
CA PHE A 19 9.30 53.82 -18.60
C PHE A 19 8.31 52.84 -19.23
N PRO A 20 8.79 51.79 -19.92
CA PRO A 20 7.90 50.84 -20.62
C PRO A 20 7.28 49.84 -19.64
N TRP A 21 6.37 50.31 -18.78
CA TRP A 21 5.68 49.49 -17.77
C TRP A 21 4.96 48.28 -18.39
N ASP A 22 4.35 48.44 -19.56
CA ASP A 22 3.66 47.37 -20.28
C ASP A 22 4.62 46.22 -20.66
N SER A 23 5.86 46.59 -21.08
CA SER A 23 6.90 45.62 -21.40
C SER A 23 7.37 44.88 -20.14
N VAL A 24 7.53 45.60 -19.03
CA VAL A 24 7.93 45.00 -17.73
C VAL A 24 6.85 44.03 -17.22
N ILE A 25 5.58 44.44 -17.25
CA ILE A 25 4.45 43.58 -16.85
C ILE A 25 4.37 42.37 -17.78
N SER A 26 4.56 42.51 -19.07
CA SER A 26 4.57 41.40 -20.03
C SER A 26 5.70 40.40 -19.76
N ILE A 27 6.90 40.88 -19.42
CA ILE A 27 8.04 40.03 -19.06
C ILE A 27 7.77 39.27 -17.74
N LEU A 28 7.23 39.98 -16.74
CA LEU A 28 6.86 39.34 -15.44
C LEU A 28 5.78 38.28 -15.65
N ALA A 29 4.76 38.55 -16.45
CA ALA A 29 3.72 37.58 -16.78
C ALA A 29 4.30 36.34 -17.51
N LEU A 30 5.25 36.53 -18.40
CA LEU A 30 5.93 35.45 -19.11
C LEU A 30 6.75 34.60 -18.15
N ILE A 31 7.50 35.22 -17.22
CA ILE A 31 8.25 34.50 -16.18
C ILE A 31 7.30 33.71 -15.27
N ALA A 32 6.21 34.33 -14.81
CA ALA A 32 5.21 33.66 -13.99
C ALA A 32 4.59 32.44 -14.69
N SER A 33 4.32 32.57 -16.00
CA SER A 33 3.81 31.47 -16.82
C SER A 33 4.82 30.32 -16.93
N TRP A 34 6.10 30.61 -17.14
CA TRP A 34 7.16 29.60 -17.17
C TRP A 34 7.31 28.87 -15.83
N VAL A 35 7.29 29.61 -14.73
CA VAL A 35 7.33 29.03 -13.38
C VAL A 35 6.14 28.09 -13.16
N THR A 36 4.94 28.52 -13.55
CA THR A 36 3.73 27.69 -13.44
C THR A 36 3.85 26.41 -14.26
N ILE A 37 4.30 26.50 -15.51
CA ILE A 37 4.52 25.32 -16.36
C ILE A 37 5.54 24.37 -15.73
N PHE A 38 6.63 24.91 -15.20
CA PHE A 38 7.65 24.10 -14.54
C PHE A 38 7.09 23.34 -13.33
N PHE A 39 6.30 23.98 -12.48
CA PHE A 39 5.65 23.33 -11.33
C PHE A 39 4.64 22.26 -11.79
N LEU A 40 3.84 22.53 -12.80
CA LEU A 40 2.89 21.55 -13.37
C LEU A 40 3.60 20.31 -13.93
N LEU A 41 4.72 20.50 -14.64
CA LEU A 41 5.51 19.40 -15.17
C LEU A 41 6.14 18.56 -14.04
N LYS A 42 6.65 19.22 -12.99
CA LYS A 42 7.19 18.56 -11.82
C LYS A 42 6.11 17.75 -11.09
N GLU A 43 4.95 18.36 -10.82
CA GLU A 43 3.81 17.69 -10.20
C GLU A 43 3.34 16.47 -11.02
N ARG A 44 3.23 16.62 -12.34
CA ARG A 44 2.89 15.53 -13.24
C ARG A 44 3.93 14.40 -13.19
N SER A 45 5.21 14.74 -13.10
CA SER A 45 6.29 13.76 -12.96
C SER A 45 6.19 13.00 -11.64
N GLU A 46 5.89 13.69 -10.54
CA GLU A 46 5.71 13.09 -9.22
C GLU A 46 4.47 12.19 -9.16
N LYS A 47 3.33 12.64 -9.70
CA LYS A 47 2.11 11.81 -9.82
C LYS A 47 2.31 10.53 -10.64
N ASN A 48 3.20 10.58 -11.63
CA ASN A 48 3.55 9.44 -12.47
C ASN A 48 4.69 8.57 -11.90
N ARG A 49 5.16 8.86 -10.69
CA ARG A 49 6.13 8.01 -9.99
C ARG A 49 5.43 6.75 -9.47
N PRO A 50 6.02 5.57 -9.64
CA PRO A 50 5.54 4.38 -8.97
C PRO A 50 5.81 4.53 -7.45
N TYR A 51 4.85 4.11 -6.64
CA TYR A 51 5.01 4.07 -5.18
C TYR A 51 4.69 2.67 -4.69
N MET A 52 5.71 2.03 -4.11
CA MET A 52 5.56 0.73 -3.48
C MET A 52 5.49 0.90 -1.96
N GLN A 53 4.44 0.39 -1.37
CA GLN A 53 4.30 0.27 0.07
C GLN A 53 4.55 -1.17 0.47
N ILE A 54 5.41 -1.37 1.48
CA ILE A 54 5.58 -2.66 2.13
C ILE A 54 4.94 -2.58 3.50
N SER A 55 4.12 -3.56 3.82
CA SER A 55 3.48 -3.71 5.12
C SER A 55 3.57 -5.15 5.60
N PHE A 56 3.47 -5.31 6.91
CA PHE A 56 3.24 -6.60 7.54
C PHE A 56 1.73 -6.81 7.65
N GLU A 57 1.26 -7.97 7.23
CA GLU A 57 -0.14 -8.39 7.37
C GLU A 57 -0.18 -9.81 7.93
N LEU A 58 -1.17 -10.08 8.81
CA LEU A 58 -1.47 -11.41 9.26
C LEU A 58 -2.55 -12.03 8.37
N VAL A 59 -2.22 -13.15 7.76
CA VAL A 59 -3.17 -13.91 6.95
C VAL A 59 -3.67 -15.09 7.77
N ARG A 60 -4.97 -15.35 7.75
CA ARG A 60 -5.61 -16.39 8.57
C ARG A 60 -5.27 -16.24 10.05
N SER A 61 -5.28 -15.01 10.53
CA SER A 61 -5.11 -14.58 11.92
C SER A 61 -3.71 -14.74 12.52
N THR A 62 -2.88 -15.64 12.03
CA THR A 62 -1.58 -15.92 12.66
C THR A 62 -0.41 -16.02 11.69
N LEU A 63 -0.66 -16.24 10.41
CA LEU A 63 0.39 -16.43 9.43
C LEU A 63 1.09 -15.12 9.09
N ALA A 64 2.38 -15.02 9.39
CA ALA A 64 3.17 -13.83 9.11
C ALA A 64 3.42 -13.66 7.61
N CYS A 65 3.00 -12.54 7.06
CA CYS A 65 3.15 -12.20 5.65
C CYS A 65 3.66 -10.78 5.46
N ILE A 66 4.50 -10.61 4.46
CA ILE A 66 4.86 -9.29 3.93
C ILE A 66 4.01 -9.02 2.70
N VAL A 67 3.43 -7.84 2.65
CA VAL A 67 2.57 -7.41 1.54
C VAL A 67 3.22 -6.22 0.84
N LEU A 68 3.49 -6.40 -0.44
CA LEU A 68 3.93 -5.35 -1.33
C LEU A 68 2.71 -4.84 -2.08
N ARG A 69 2.41 -3.55 -1.91
CA ARG A 69 1.26 -2.90 -2.55
C ARG A 69 1.72 -1.76 -3.43
N ASN A 70 1.21 -1.72 -4.64
CA ASN A 70 1.36 -0.53 -5.48
C ASN A 70 0.30 0.51 -5.08
N VAL A 71 0.72 1.54 -4.36
CA VAL A 71 -0.14 2.68 -3.98
C VAL A 71 -0.02 3.85 -4.94
N GLY A 72 0.81 3.71 -5.98
CA GLY A 72 0.94 4.69 -7.05
C GLY A 72 -0.16 4.54 -8.11
N THR A 73 -0.15 5.47 -9.06
CA THR A 73 -1.12 5.53 -10.17
C THR A 73 -0.66 4.79 -11.43
N VAL A 74 0.58 4.29 -11.43
CA VAL A 74 1.19 3.64 -12.61
C VAL A 74 1.64 2.23 -12.25
N PRO A 75 1.65 1.28 -13.20
CA PRO A 75 2.21 -0.05 -12.97
C PRO A 75 3.68 0.04 -12.58
N LEU A 76 4.08 -0.73 -11.58
CA LEU A 76 5.46 -0.88 -11.15
C LEU A 76 5.97 -2.30 -11.39
N GLU A 77 7.25 -2.41 -11.61
CA GLU A 77 7.97 -3.68 -11.72
C GLU A 77 8.96 -3.77 -10.56
N VAL A 78 8.82 -4.81 -9.75
CA VAL A 78 9.79 -5.15 -8.71
C VAL A 78 10.91 -5.92 -9.39
N ILE A 79 12.11 -5.35 -9.39
CA ILE A 79 13.30 -5.91 -10.07
C ILE A 79 13.99 -6.90 -9.15
N SER A 80 14.20 -6.50 -7.90
CA SER A 80 14.84 -7.35 -6.90
C SER A 80 14.19 -7.17 -5.52
N LEU A 81 14.26 -8.24 -4.73
CA LEU A 81 13.76 -8.25 -3.37
C LEU A 81 14.73 -9.07 -2.52
N THR A 82 15.36 -8.48 -1.52
CA THR A 82 16.36 -9.15 -0.68
C THR A 82 15.91 -9.17 0.77
N PHE A 83 16.24 -10.24 1.48
CA PHE A 83 15.96 -10.41 2.89
C PHE A 83 17.26 -10.63 3.68
N ASN A 84 17.31 -10.20 4.94
CA ASN A 84 18.47 -10.49 5.78
C ASN A 84 18.60 -11.99 6.06
N GLU A 85 19.81 -12.51 5.86
CA GLU A 85 20.09 -13.95 6.03
C GLU A 85 19.89 -14.43 7.48
N THR A 86 20.16 -13.59 8.47
CA THR A 86 19.99 -13.93 9.88
C THR A 86 18.53 -14.28 10.22
N PHE A 87 17.58 -13.58 9.62
CA PHE A 87 16.16 -13.89 9.76
C PHE A 87 15.76 -15.10 8.91
N THR A 88 16.15 -15.12 7.63
CA THR A 88 15.70 -16.18 6.70
C THR A 88 16.22 -17.56 7.06
N LYS A 89 17.42 -17.69 7.67
CA LYS A 89 17.98 -18.97 8.15
C LYS A 89 17.14 -19.64 9.23
N GLN A 90 16.32 -18.88 9.94
CA GLN A 90 15.44 -19.42 11.00
C GLN A 90 14.09 -19.95 10.45
N LEU A 91 13.79 -19.66 9.18
CA LEU A 91 12.60 -20.16 8.51
C LEU A 91 12.81 -21.61 8.04
N GLN A 92 11.71 -22.29 7.74
CA GLN A 92 11.75 -23.63 7.15
C GLN A 92 12.51 -23.63 5.81
N THR A 93 13.27 -24.67 5.52
CA THR A 93 14.11 -24.81 4.30
C THR A 93 13.31 -24.52 3.01
N LYS A 94 12.10 -25.05 2.91
CA LYS A 94 11.21 -24.83 1.76
C LYS A 94 10.87 -23.34 1.58
N THR A 95 10.68 -22.61 2.68
CA THR A 95 10.41 -21.17 2.64
C THR A 95 11.65 -20.38 2.25
N GLN A 96 12.83 -20.77 2.76
CA GLN A 96 14.11 -20.16 2.37
C GLN A 96 14.35 -20.28 0.85
N GLU A 97 14.17 -21.46 0.28
CA GLU A 97 14.31 -21.69 -1.16
C GLU A 97 13.34 -20.85 -1.98
N ARG A 98 12.09 -20.75 -1.50
CA ARG A 98 11.06 -19.94 -2.14
C ARG A 98 11.40 -18.45 -2.10
N LEU A 99 11.91 -17.94 -0.99
CA LEU A 99 12.35 -16.54 -0.87
C LEU A 99 13.53 -16.27 -1.79
N LYS A 100 14.56 -17.12 -1.80
CA LYS A 100 15.70 -17.00 -2.73
C LYS A 100 15.27 -16.97 -4.20
N LYS A 101 14.31 -17.80 -4.58
CA LYS A 101 13.76 -17.78 -5.94
C LYS A 101 13.06 -16.46 -6.25
N LYS A 102 12.43 -15.83 -5.24
CA LYS A 102 11.76 -14.54 -5.38
C LYS A 102 12.73 -13.37 -5.51
N GLU A 103 13.93 -13.45 -4.92
CA GLU A 103 14.97 -12.44 -5.04
C GLU A 103 15.41 -12.18 -6.48
N SER A 104 15.34 -13.20 -7.34
CA SER A 104 15.74 -13.14 -8.75
C SER A 104 14.57 -13.04 -9.74
N THR A 105 13.33 -12.97 -9.24
CA THR A 105 12.13 -12.98 -10.11
C THR A 105 11.52 -11.59 -10.16
N SER A 106 11.55 -10.97 -11.35
CA SER A 106 10.81 -9.73 -11.59
C SER A 106 9.29 -9.99 -11.57
N ILE A 107 8.54 -9.05 -11.00
CA ILE A 107 7.07 -9.09 -10.97
C ILE A 107 6.48 -7.71 -11.19
N VAL A 108 5.41 -7.64 -11.98
CA VAL A 108 4.67 -6.41 -12.24
C VAL A 108 3.45 -6.34 -11.31
N ILE A 109 3.31 -5.22 -10.60
CA ILE A 109 2.18 -4.94 -9.70
C ILE A 109 1.44 -3.72 -10.26
N PHE A 110 0.18 -3.92 -10.66
CA PHE A 110 -0.67 -2.83 -11.16
C PHE A 110 -1.17 -1.95 -10.00
N PRO A 111 -1.61 -0.71 -10.28
CA PRO A 111 -2.17 0.18 -9.27
C PRO A 111 -3.24 -0.52 -8.41
N ASN A 112 -3.18 -0.31 -7.11
CA ASN A 112 -4.04 -0.91 -6.08
C ASN A 112 -3.92 -2.45 -5.94
N GLN A 113 -3.10 -3.12 -6.73
CA GLN A 113 -2.81 -4.54 -6.53
C GLN A 113 -1.78 -4.75 -5.44
N LYS A 114 -1.85 -5.93 -4.82
CA LYS A 114 -0.90 -6.39 -3.81
C LYS A 114 -0.30 -7.74 -4.16
N TRP A 115 0.94 -7.92 -3.76
CA TRP A 115 1.64 -9.20 -3.79
C TRP A 115 1.99 -9.62 -2.37
N VAL A 116 1.56 -10.82 -2.00
CA VAL A 116 1.72 -11.36 -0.64
C VAL A 116 2.83 -12.38 -0.63
N ILE A 117 3.78 -12.21 0.27
CA ILE A 117 4.88 -13.13 0.53
C ILE A 117 4.69 -13.67 1.94
N SER A 118 4.35 -14.95 2.04
CA SER A 118 4.22 -15.64 3.33
C SER A 118 5.57 -16.16 3.81
N PHE A 119 5.82 -16.07 5.09
CA PHE A 119 6.94 -16.76 5.74
C PHE A 119 6.60 -18.19 6.13
N ASP A 120 5.36 -18.65 5.89
CA ASP A 120 4.83 -19.98 6.24
C ASP A 120 5.04 -20.35 7.73
N THR A 121 5.11 -19.33 8.56
CA THR A 121 5.25 -19.50 10.00
C THR A 121 4.25 -18.61 10.73
N ASN A 122 3.89 -19.04 11.93
CA ASN A 122 3.05 -18.26 12.82
C ASN A 122 3.86 -17.08 13.38
N VAL A 123 3.24 -15.91 13.48
CA VAL A 123 3.88 -14.72 14.06
C VAL A 123 4.32 -14.96 15.50
N PHE A 124 3.59 -15.76 16.28
CA PHE A 124 3.97 -16.10 17.65
C PHE A 124 5.28 -16.90 17.71
N ASN A 125 5.54 -17.78 16.74
CA ASN A 125 6.80 -18.50 16.66
C ASN A 125 7.96 -17.53 16.35
N ILE A 126 7.73 -16.52 15.50
CA ILE A 126 8.75 -15.49 15.25
C ILE A 126 9.04 -14.71 16.54
N ILE A 127 8.02 -14.32 17.29
CA ILE A 127 8.17 -13.53 18.51
C ILE A 127 8.85 -14.33 19.62
N ASN A 128 8.52 -15.61 19.78
CA ASN A 128 8.96 -16.42 20.90
C ASN A 128 10.25 -17.18 20.63
N ASP A 129 10.41 -17.74 19.43
CA ASP A 129 11.41 -18.75 19.12
C ASP A 129 12.57 -18.21 18.29
N PHE A 130 12.38 -17.09 17.54
CA PHE A 130 13.44 -16.56 16.70
C PHE A 130 14.41 -15.69 17.51
N GLU A 131 15.70 -15.85 17.25
CA GLU A 131 16.74 -14.98 17.79
C GLU A 131 16.70 -13.59 17.13
N GLU A 132 16.66 -13.54 15.81
CA GLU A 132 16.47 -12.30 15.03
C GLU A 132 14.97 -12.13 14.71
N LYS A 133 14.32 -11.19 15.38
CA LYS A 133 12.89 -10.90 15.22
C LYS A 133 12.63 -9.80 14.19
N THR A 134 13.69 -9.17 13.71
CA THR A 134 13.60 -8.08 12.74
C THR A 134 13.87 -8.59 11.32
N VAL A 135 12.89 -8.50 10.44
CA VAL A 135 13.12 -8.72 9.02
C VAL A 135 13.53 -7.42 8.35
N ARG A 136 14.70 -7.41 7.69
CA ARG A 136 15.16 -6.29 6.86
C ARG A 136 14.97 -6.66 5.41
N ILE A 137 14.26 -5.81 4.69
CA ILE A 137 13.90 -6.03 3.29
C ILE A 137 14.52 -4.91 2.47
N GLY A 138 15.40 -5.28 1.56
CA GLY A 138 15.88 -4.41 0.49
C GLY A 138 15.10 -4.67 -0.78
N TYR A 139 14.67 -3.64 -1.47
CA TYR A 139 13.90 -3.80 -2.68
C TYR A 139 14.23 -2.73 -3.71
N GLU A 140 14.26 -3.18 -4.95
CA GLU A 140 14.45 -2.34 -6.12
C GLU A 140 13.23 -2.46 -7.02
N TYR A 141 12.69 -1.32 -7.42
CA TYR A 141 11.53 -1.27 -8.30
C TYR A 141 11.63 -0.11 -9.28
N CYS A 142 10.95 -0.22 -10.39
CA CYS A 142 10.86 0.83 -11.39
C CYS A 142 9.42 1.00 -11.88
N LYS A 143 9.17 2.07 -12.63
CA LYS A 143 7.95 2.17 -13.44
C LYS A 143 8.04 1.14 -14.57
N TYR A 144 7.01 0.33 -14.75
CA TYR A 144 6.98 -0.67 -15.82
C TYR A 144 7.32 -0.06 -17.18
N GLY A 145 8.28 -0.67 -17.86
CA GLY A 145 8.80 -0.20 -19.15
C GLY A 145 9.71 1.04 -19.08
N LYS A 146 10.30 1.36 -17.91
CA LYS A 146 11.27 2.44 -17.73
C LYS A 146 12.49 1.94 -16.98
N ASN A 147 13.68 2.50 -17.31
CA ASN A 147 14.95 2.09 -16.73
C ASN A 147 15.31 2.81 -15.41
N LYS A 148 14.52 3.83 -15.01
CA LYS A 148 14.79 4.53 -13.75
C LYS A 148 14.27 3.70 -12.60
N SER A 149 15.19 3.12 -11.83
CA SER A 149 14.88 2.35 -10.62
C SER A 149 14.92 3.19 -9.35
N TYR A 150 14.25 2.70 -8.33
CA TYR A 150 14.23 3.19 -6.96
C TYR A 150 14.64 2.07 -6.04
N ILE A 151 15.62 2.33 -5.18
CA ILE A 151 16.13 1.37 -4.21
C ILE A 151 15.76 1.87 -2.82
N GLU A 152 15.06 1.04 -2.08
CA GLU A 152 14.60 1.36 -0.74
C GLU A 152 14.85 0.17 0.20
N LYS A 153 14.87 0.44 1.50
CA LYS A 153 15.03 -0.57 2.55
C LYS A 153 14.04 -0.29 3.66
N ILE A 154 13.48 -1.36 4.19
CA ILE A 154 12.59 -1.32 5.35
C ILE A 154 13.01 -2.38 6.36
N ALA A 155 12.81 -2.09 7.63
CA ALA A 155 12.94 -3.06 8.71
C ALA A 155 11.59 -3.18 9.41
N ILE A 156 11.17 -4.41 9.68
CA ILE A 156 9.94 -4.72 10.42
C ILE A 156 10.33 -5.57 11.61
N ASP A 157 10.14 -5.05 12.81
CA ASP A 157 10.40 -5.76 14.05
C ASP A 157 9.11 -6.43 14.55
N PHE A 158 9.08 -7.74 14.53
CA PHE A 158 7.92 -8.50 14.97
C PHE A 158 7.67 -8.40 16.47
N SER A 159 8.66 -8.05 17.28
CA SER A 159 8.48 -7.88 18.72
C SER A 159 7.52 -6.74 19.06
N GLU A 160 7.48 -5.69 18.24
CA GLU A 160 6.58 -4.56 18.40
C GLU A 160 5.10 -4.94 18.22
N TYR A 161 4.84 -6.04 17.51
CA TYR A 161 3.47 -6.49 17.22
C TYR A 161 2.91 -7.41 18.33
N SER A 162 3.69 -7.78 19.35
CA SER A 162 3.24 -8.63 20.44
C SER A 162 2.00 -8.07 21.17
N GLY A 163 1.92 -6.74 21.32
CA GLY A 163 0.77 -6.05 21.92
C GLY A 163 -0.47 -5.96 21.03
N PHE A 164 -0.30 -6.03 19.70
CA PHE A 164 -1.41 -5.96 18.75
C PHE A 164 -2.11 -7.30 18.52
N LEU A 165 -1.53 -8.40 18.95
CA LEU A 165 -2.08 -9.75 18.78
C LEU A 165 -3.38 -9.94 19.54
N ASN A 166 -3.60 -9.19 20.63
CA ASN A 166 -4.87 -9.18 21.35
C ASN A 166 -6.03 -8.62 20.48
N TYR A 167 -5.74 -7.70 19.56
CA TYR A 167 -6.76 -7.13 18.68
C TYR A 167 -7.21 -8.11 17.57
N ILE A 168 -6.34 -9.05 17.21
CA ILE A 168 -6.64 -10.07 16.19
C ILE A 168 -7.52 -11.17 16.79
N SER A 169 -7.43 -11.37 18.11
CA SER A 169 -8.24 -12.33 18.84
C SER A 169 -9.75 -12.05 18.74
N GLU A 170 -10.17 -10.77 18.65
CA GLU A 170 -11.59 -10.41 18.48
C GLU A 170 -12.18 -10.89 17.15
N VAL A 171 -11.41 -10.81 16.06
CA VAL A 171 -11.85 -11.32 14.75
C VAL A 171 -11.90 -12.84 14.75
N ASP A 172 -10.97 -13.51 15.44
CA ASP A 172 -10.96 -14.96 15.61
C ASP A 172 -12.08 -15.42 16.53
N GLU A 173 -12.38 -14.69 17.59
CA GLU A 173 -13.54 -14.95 18.46
C GLU A 173 -14.86 -14.83 17.68
N PHE A 174 -14.98 -13.81 16.84
CA PHE A 174 -16.15 -13.67 15.96
C PHE A 174 -16.28 -14.83 14.97
N LYS A 175 -15.18 -15.22 14.33
CA LYS A 175 -15.14 -16.37 13.43
C LYS A 175 -15.47 -17.67 14.14
N ASN A 176 -14.90 -17.91 15.32
CA ASN A 176 -15.19 -19.07 16.14
C ASN A 176 -16.66 -19.09 16.59
N SER A 177 -17.23 -17.94 16.91
CA SER A 177 -18.64 -17.79 17.24
C SER A 177 -19.56 -18.14 16.06
N VAL A 178 -19.18 -17.69 14.84
CA VAL A 178 -19.92 -18.04 13.61
C VAL A 178 -19.79 -19.54 13.30
N ASP A 179 -18.63 -20.15 13.44
CA ASP A 179 -18.44 -21.59 13.25
C ASP A 179 -19.19 -22.43 14.28
N ASN A 180 -19.28 -21.97 15.53
CA ASN A 180 -20.08 -22.60 16.57
C ASN A 180 -21.58 -22.48 16.29
N LEU A 181 -22.04 -21.34 15.80
CA LEU A 181 -23.42 -21.14 15.34
C LEU A 181 -23.77 -22.11 14.20
N ARG A 182 -22.89 -22.25 13.22
CA ARG A 182 -23.09 -23.21 12.12
C ARG A 182 -23.20 -24.63 12.62
N LYS A 183 -22.30 -25.08 13.52
CA LYS A 183 -22.37 -26.42 14.12
C LYS A 183 -23.66 -26.65 14.90
N SER A 184 -24.13 -25.63 15.63
CA SER A 184 -25.40 -25.68 16.36
C SER A 184 -26.58 -25.83 15.41
N MET A 185 -26.60 -25.10 14.29
CA MET A 185 -27.64 -25.24 13.27
C MET A 185 -27.64 -26.63 12.61
N GLU A 186 -26.45 -27.18 12.32
CA GLU A 186 -26.32 -28.54 11.77
C GLU A 186 -26.85 -29.61 12.79
N ASN A 187 -26.65 -29.40 14.06
CA ASN A 187 -27.17 -30.28 15.10
C ASN A 187 -28.70 -30.18 15.23
N ILE A 188 -29.26 -28.98 15.19
CA ILE A 188 -30.70 -28.75 15.18
C ILE A 188 -31.37 -29.43 13.95
N ASP A 189 -30.77 -29.30 12.75
CA ASP A 189 -31.26 -29.97 11.56
C ASP A 189 -31.28 -31.51 11.70
N LYS A 190 -30.22 -32.08 12.31
CA LYS A 190 -30.18 -33.52 12.64
C LYS A 190 -31.26 -33.95 13.64
N ASP A 191 -31.51 -33.12 14.64
CA ASP A 191 -32.53 -33.43 15.66
C ASP A 191 -33.95 -33.28 15.10
N ILE A 192 -34.19 -32.30 14.25
CA ILE A 192 -35.46 -32.16 13.50
C ILE A 192 -35.71 -33.40 12.62
N LYS A 193 -34.68 -33.86 11.87
CA LYS A 193 -34.79 -35.07 11.06
C LYS A 193 -35.10 -36.33 11.86
N LYS A 194 -34.49 -36.45 13.05
CA LYS A 194 -34.79 -37.56 13.97
C LYS A 194 -36.24 -37.51 14.51
N LEU A 195 -36.72 -36.30 14.80
CA LEU A 195 -38.09 -36.11 15.25
C LEU A 195 -39.11 -36.40 14.13
N SER A 196 -38.85 -35.99 12.90
CA SER A 196 -39.70 -36.29 11.76
C SER A 196 -39.84 -37.80 11.53
N VAL A 197 -38.75 -38.55 11.58
CA VAL A 197 -38.76 -40.02 11.46
C VAL A 197 -39.57 -40.69 12.59
N ARG A 198 -39.43 -40.19 13.82
CA ARG A 198 -40.23 -40.74 14.95
C ARG A 198 -41.71 -40.47 14.86
N ILE A 199 -42.11 -39.34 14.26
CA ILE A 199 -43.53 -39.00 14.00
C ILE A 199 -44.10 -39.93 12.93
N GLU A 200 -43.34 -40.13 11.82
CA GLU A 200 -43.74 -41.05 10.75
C GLU A 200 -43.88 -42.50 11.25
N ASP A 201 -42.96 -42.97 12.11
CA ASP A 201 -43.01 -44.29 12.70
C ASP A 201 -44.16 -44.43 13.75
N GLY A 202 -44.52 -43.33 14.42
CA GLY A 202 -45.64 -43.30 15.39
C GLY A 202 -47.03 -43.31 14.77
N GLU A 203 -47.22 -42.81 13.55
CA GLU A 203 -48.49 -42.83 12.82
C GLU A 203 -48.81 -44.22 12.25
N ASN A 204 -47.84 -45.13 12.16
CA ASN A 204 -48.06 -46.49 11.65
C ASN A 204 -48.56 -47.50 12.71
N TYR A 205 -48.85 -47.06 13.94
CA TYR A 205 -49.38 -47.92 15.05
C TYR A 205 -50.77 -47.46 15.55
N GLY A 206 -51.53 -46.73 14.75
CA GLY A 206 -52.88 -46.30 15.06
C GLY A 206 -53.94 -47.06 14.28
#